data_faf877a55904ff46524c4761567ca214
#
_entry.id   faf877a55904ff46524c4761567ca214
#
_cell.length_a   1.000
_cell.length_b   1.000
_cell.length_c   1.000
_cell.angle_alpha   90.00
_cell.angle_beta   90.00
_cell.angle_gamma   90.00
#
_symmetry.space_group_name_H-M   'P 1'
#
loop_
_entity.id
_entity.type
_entity.pdbx_description
1 polymer ?
#
loop_
_entity_poly.entity_id
_entity_poly.type
_entity_poly.pdbx_seq_one_letter_code
_entity_poly.pdbx_strand_id
1 'polypeptide(L)'
;SLTSTPTRTIVVTDPSGKQTTVTQTVNFTRTATFDEVTGEITYSDWTSSEPAEWQAYTAPEVVGYTATSNVSAKPVTAETKNETVNISYTANTQTGKITYVDGDGKEVGQTTISGKTGETVKVTPEVPSGWRIVPGQDIPETITATATGVPTVVVKVERSTITVTPETPEKDIPTGPVPGDPSKNYEKLGSLTSTPTRTIVVTDPSG
;
A
#
# COMPACT_ATOMS: atom_id res chain seq x y z
N SER A 1 0.58 55.09 4.07
CA SER A 1 1.82 54.37 4.37
C SER A 1 2.87 54.62 3.30
N LEU A 2 4.13 54.69 3.69
CA LEU A 2 5.28 54.77 2.77
C LEU A 2 6.01 53.42 2.64
N THR A 3 5.51 52.43 3.33
CA THR A 3 6.05 51.05 3.27
C THR A 3 4.93 50.04 3.13
N SER A 4 5.18 48.96 2.48
CA SER A 4 4.34 47.79 2.40
C SER A 4 5.19 46.51 2.34
N THR A 5 4.75 45.47 3.04
CA THR A 5 5.51 44.24 3.21
C THR A 5 4.59 43.02 2.99
N PRO A 6 4.10 42.80 1.78
CA PRO A 6 3.30 41.62 1.50
C PRO A 6 4.11 40.34 1.82
N THR A 7 3.49 39.46 2.60
CA THR A 7 4.13 38.26 3.15
C THR A 7 3.32 37.02 2.82
N ARG A 8 3.99 35.98 2.31
CA ARG A 8 3.47 34.63 2.18
C ARG A 8 4.10 33.73 3.22
N THR A 9 3.26 33.06 4.01
CA THR A 9 3.67 32.06 5.00
C THR A 9 3.33 30.67 4.47
N ILE A 10 4.32 29.81 4.32
CA ILE A 10 4.14 28.41 3.90
C ILE A 10 4.34 27.55 5.15
N VAL A 11 3.30 26.84 5.57
CA VAL A 11 3.32 25.92 6.71
C VAL A 11 3.33 24.50 6.18
N VAL A 12 4.43 23.79 6.43
CA VAL A 12 4.60 22.38 6.03
C VAL A 12 4.44 21.51 7.26
N THR A 13 3.43 20.64 7.24
CA THR A 13 3.20 19.64 8.30
C THR A 13 3.66 18.28 7.78
N ASP A 14 4.71 17.74 8.38
CA ASP A 14 5.24 16.42 8.01
C ASP A 14 4.33 15.28 8.49
N PRO A 15 4.57 14.01 8.04
CA PRO A 15 3.74 12.88 8.46
C PRO A 15 3.72 12.60 9.96
N SER A 16 4.69 13.11 10.72
CA SER A 16 4.71 13.01 12.20
C SER A 16 3.87 14.10 12.89
N GLY A 17 3.37 15.07 12.12
CA GLY A 17 2.64 16.22 12.64
C GLY A 17 3.54 17.41 13.00
N LYS A 18 4.87 17.31 12.79
CA LYS A 18 5.80 18.42 13.02
C LYS A 18 5.61 19.47 11.93
N GLN A 19 5.51 20.73 12.35
CA GLN A 19 5.37 21.87 11.46
C GLN A 19 6.70 22.60 11.25
N THR A 20 6.92 23.01 10.01
CA THR A 20 8.01 23.90 9.59
C THR A 20 7.38 25.06 8.83
N THR A 21 7.82 26.29 9.10
CA THR A 21 7.30 27.49 8.47
C THR A 21 8.38 28.16 7.62
N VAL A 22 8.02 28.51 6.39
CA VAL A 22 8.82 29.31 5.47
C VAL A 22 8.08 30.62 5.23
N THR A 23 8.77 31.74 5.44
CA THR A 23 8.20 33.08 5.24
C THR A 23 8.89 33.74 4.07
N GLN A 24 8.12 34.27 3.13
CA GLN A 24 8.58 35.02 1.96
C GLN A 24 7.98 36.43 2.02
N THR A 25 8.84 37.43 2.04
CA THR A 25 8.43 38.85 2.19
C THR A 25 9.09 39.65 1.09
N VAL A 26 8.36 40.58 0.49
CA VAL A 26 8.89 41.58 -0.43
C VAL A 26 8.65 42.96 0.19
N ASN A 27 9.70 43.76 0.25
CA ASN A 27 9.63 45.10 0.85
C ASN A 27 9.44 46.14 -0.25
N PHE A 28 8.33 46.90 -0.15
CA PHE A 28 8.04 48.03 -1.03
C PHE A 28 8.15 49.34 -0.23
N THR A 29 8.70 50.33 -0.89
CA THR A 29 8.77 51.71 -0.38
C THR A 29 8.31 52.70 -1.42
N ARG A 30 7.83 53.86 -0.97
CA ARG A 30 7.55 55.01 -1.79
C ARG A 30 7.85 56.30 -0.98
N THR A 31 7.95 57.42 -1.69
CA THR A 31 8.10 58.74 -1.09
C THR A 31 6.80 59.51 -1.13
N ALA A 32 6.67 60.52 -0.26
CA ALA A 32 5.60 61.49 -0.28
C ALA A 32 6.23 62.90 -0.37
N THR A 33 5.62 63.74 -1.24
CA THR A 33 6.00 65.15 -1.37
C THR A 33 4.83 66.02 -0.95
N PHE A 34 5.06 66.94 -0.08
CA PHE A 34 4.07 67.93 0.37
C PHE A 34 4.26 69.22 -0.41
N ASP A 35 3.16 69.76 -0.96
CA ASP A 35 3.13 71.08 -1.51
C ASP A 35 2.95 72.08 -0.36
N GLU A 36 3.93 72.92 -0.14
CA GLU A 36 3.92 73.88 0.98
C GLU A 36 2.97 75.07 0.80
N VAL A 37 2.41 75.22 -0.41
CA VAL A 37 1.41 76.27 -0.72
C VAL A 37 -0.02 75.75 -0.61
N THR A 38 -0.27 74.56 -1.14
CA THR A 38 -1.63 74.00 -1.19
C THR A 38 -1.91 73.01 -0.08
N GLY A 39 -0.85 72.45 0.55
CA GLY A 39 -0.96 71.38 1.54
C GLY A 39 -1.22 69.99 0.92
N GLU A 40 -1.26 69.90 -0.39
CA GLU A 40 -1.49 68.65 -1.10
C GLU A 40 -0.30 67.68 -0.93
N ILE A 41 -0.62 66.36 -0.92
CA ILE A 41 0.38 65.30 -0.81
C ILE A 41 0.35 64.52 -2.13
N THR A 42 1.52 64.38 -2.75
CA THR A 42 1.73 63.44 -3.90
C THR A 42 2.64 62.31 -3.47
N TYR A 43 2.41 61.11 -4.04
CA TYR A 43 3.19 59.94 -3.75
C TYR A 43 3.94 59.48 -5.04
N SER A 44 5.17 59.00 -4.85
CA SER A 44 5.86 58.30 -5.92
C SER A 44 5.24 56.93 -6.14
N ASP A 45 5.59 56.29 -7.27
CA ASP A 45 5.33 54.87 -7.45
C ASP A 45 6.02 54.05 -6.36
N TRP A 46 5.47 52.84 -6.10
CA TRP A 46 6.08 51.89 -5.23
C TRP A 46 7.33 51.29 -5.91
N THR A 47 8.40 51.11 -5.16
CA THR A 47 9.64 50.46 -5.62
C THR A 47 10.03 49.36 -4.63
N SER A 48 10.70 48.32 -5.16
CA SER A 48 11.31 47.28 -4.34
C SER A 48 12.77 47.13 -4.73
N SER A 49 13.64 46.89 -3.75
CA SER A 49 15.07 46.61 -3.96
C SER A 49 15.37 45.18 -4.38
N GLU A 50 14.39 44.34 -4.34
CA GLU A 50 14.45 42.91 -4.68
C GLU A 50 13.34 42.55 -5.71
N PRO A 51 13.44 41.40 -6.39
CA PRO A 51 12.38 40.97 -7.29
C PRO A 51 11.01 40.98 -6.61
N ALA A 52 10.03 41.65 -7.23
CA ALA A 52 8.67 41.77 -6.70
C ALA A 52 7.89 40.46 -6.92
N GLU A 53 8.37 39.38 -6.31
CA GLU A 53 7.84 38.05 -6.50
C GLU A 53 8.07 37.18 -5.25
N TRP A 54 7.08 36.43 -4.83
CA TRP A 54 7.27 35.30 -3.92
C TRP A 54 7.76 34.10 -4.73
N GLN A 55 8.90 33.55 -4.37
CA GLN A 55 9.55 32.47 -5.09
C GLN A 55 8.81 31.16 -5.00
N ALA A 56 8.92 30.29 -6.00
CA ALA A 56 8.39 28.93 -5.93
C ALA A 56 8.98 28.19 -4.73
N TYR A 57 8.18 27.32 -4.15
CA TYR A 57 8.61 26.45 -3.06
C TYR A 57 8.20 25.00 -3.35
N THR A 58 9.18 24.10 -3.32
CA THR A 58 8.96 22.67 -3.45
C THR A 58 8.97 22.03 -2.07
N ALA A 59 7.91 21.28 -1.75
CA ALA A 59 7.83 20.56 -0.49
C ALA A 59 8.94 19.51 -0.41
N PRO A 60 9.61 19.35 0.75
CA PRO A 60 10.60 18.31 0.94
C PRO A 60 10.05 16.92 0.59
N GLU A 61 10.87 16.07 -0.02
CA GLU A 61 10.52 14.70 -0.31
C GLU A 61 10.51 13.86 0.98
N VAL A 62 9.45 13.09 1.20
CA VAL A 62 9.31 12.15 2.31
C VAL A 62 8.98 10.78 1.74
N VAL A 63 9.87 9.80 1.95
CA VAL A 63 9.71 8.45 1.43
C VAL A 63 8.41 7.83 1.92
N GLY A 64 7.64 7.24 1.01
CA GLY A 64 6.34 6.63 1.30
C GLY A 64 5.17 7.61 1.39
N TYR A 65 5.40 8.91 1.17
CA TYR A 65 4.38 9.95 1.23
C TYR A 65 4.46 10.87 0.01
N THR A 66 3.34 11.50 -0.29
CA THR A 66 3.23 12.51 -1.35
C THR A 66 2.73 13.81 -0.75
N ALA A 67 3.45 14.91 -0.99
CA ALA A 67 3.01 16.24 -0.58
C ALA A 67 1.70 16.62 -1.29
N THR A 68 0.81 17.32 -0.59
CA THR A 68 -0.48 17.75 -1.14
C THR A 68 -0.34 18.73 -2.29
N SER A 69 0.70 19.58 -2.26
CA SER A 69 1.02 20.53 -3.33
C SER A 69 2.44 21.05 -3.20
N ASN A 70 2.95 21.62 -4.30
CA ASN A 70 4.03 22.59 -4.31
C ASN A 70 3.44 23.99 -4.44
N VAL A 71 4.22 25.03 -4.18
CA VAL A 71 3.79 26.41 -4.26
C VAL A 71 4.49 27.09 -5.43
N SER A 72 3.70 27.59 -6.38
CA SER A 72 4.23 28.32 -7.54
C SER A 72 4.77 29.70 -7.15
N ALA A 73 5.71 30.22 -7.92
CA ALA A 73 6.11 31.62 -7.86
C ALA A 73 4.89 32.52 -8.15
N LYS A 74 4.84 33.68 -7.50
CA LYS A 74 3.72 34.61 -7.62
C LYS A 74 4.23 36.05 -7.62
N PRO A 75 4.03 36.82 -8.69
CA PRO A 75 4.29 38.27 -8.70
C PRO A 75 3.47 38.97 -7.62
N VAL A 76 4.06 39.95 -6.95
CA VAL A 76 3.42 40.70 -5.89
C VAL A 76 3.58 42.20 -6.11
N THR A 77 2.64 42.97 -5.60
CA THR A 77 2.67 44.42 -5.58
C THR A 77 2.56 44.90 -4.13
N ALA A 78 2.72 46.19 -3.90
CA ALA A 78 2.56 46.79 -2.56
C ALA A 78 1.13 46.60 -2.00
N GLU A 79 0.13 46.35 -2.83
CA GLU A 79 -1.27 46.11 -2.48
C GLU A 79 -1.59 44.64 -2.27
N THR A 80 -0.64 43.73 -2.61
CA THR A 80 -0.83 42.29 -2.42
C THR A 80 -1.07 41.98 -0.95
N LYS A 81 -2.13 41.23 -0.67
CA LYS A 81 -2.46 40.81 0.70
C LYS A 81 -1.61 39.64 1.13
N ASN A 82 -1.34 39.55 2.41
CA ASN A 82 -0.67 38.40 3.01
C ASN A 82 -1.48 37.13 2.76
N GLU A 83 -0.79 36.02 2.52
CA GLU A 83 -1.40 34.70 2.35
C GLU A 83 -0.68 33.63 3.16
N THR A 84 -1.42 32.60 3.54
CA THR A 84 -0.88 31.39 4.17
C THR A 84 -1.20 30.20 3.28
N VAL A 85 -0.18 29.38 2.99
CA VAL A 85 -0.30 28.14 2.24
C VAL A 85 0.07 26.98 3.16
N ASN A 86 -0.84 26.01 3.30
CA ASN A 86 -0.60 24.81 4.10
C ASN A 86 -0.27 23.65 3.18
N ILE A 87 0.83 22.97 3.48
CA ILE A 87 1.27 21.74 2.81
C ILE A 87 1.25 20.62 3.84
N SER A 88 0.67 19.50 3.48
CA SER A 88 0.68 18.26 4.24
C SER A 88 1.07 17.10 3.35
N TYR A 89 1.11 15.88 3.90
CA TYR A 89 1.51 14.68 3.18
C TYR A 89 0.44 13.61 3.27
N THR A 90 0.25 12.90 2.16
CA THR A 90 -0.64 11.75 2.08
C THR A 90 0.20 10.48 1.98
N ALA A 91 -0.12 9.48 2.80
CA ALA A 91 0.55 8.18 2.74
C ALA A 91 0.28 7.49 1.40
N ASN A 92 1.34 7.03 0.76
CA ASN A 92 1.26 6.29 -0.51
C ASN A 92 0.81 4.85 -0.26
N THR A 93 0.16 4.25 -1.26
CA THR A 93 -0.15 2.82 -1.25
C THR A 93 1.14 2.03 -1.45
N GLN A 94 1.36 1.07 -0.56
CA GLN A 94 2.46 0.11 -0.58
C GLN A 94 1.93 -1.26 -0.95
N THR A 95 2.75 -2.06 -1.61
CA THR A 95 2.42 -3.43 -1.98
C THR A 95 3.46 -4.41 -1.48
N GLY A 96 3.05 -5.65 -1.30
CA GLY A 96 3.89 -6.76 -0.93
C GLY A 96 3.23 -8.08 -1.33
N LYS A 97 3.73 -9.19 -0.81
CA LYS A 97 3.27 -10.52 -1.18
C LYS A 97 3.13 -11.42 0.04
N ILE A 98 2.12 -12.29 -0.01
CA ILE A 98 2.08 -13.53 0.74
C ILE A 98 2.58 -14.61 -0.22
N THR A 99 3.71 -15.24 0.08
CA THR A 99 4.34 -16.24 -0.77
C THR A 99 4.11 -17.62 -0.17
N TYR A 100 3.60 -18.54 -0.98
CA TYR A 100 3.36 -19.93 -0.56
C TYR A 100 4.52 -20.80 -1.01
N VAL A 101 5.15 -21.51 -0.07
CA VAL A 101 6.30 -22.37 -0.32
C VAL A 101 6.02 -23.79 0.11
N ASP A 102 6.44 -24.77 -0.71
CA ASP A 102 6.36 -26.19 -0.38
C ASP A 102 7.45 -26.65 0.62
N GLY A 103 7.47 -27.92 0.93
CA GLY A 103 8.43 -28.52 1.86
C GLY A 103 9.90 -28.40 1.43
N ASP A 104 10.16 -28.19 0.16
CA ASP A 104 11.50 -28.00 -0.42
C ASP A 104 11.86 -26.51 -0.53
N GLY A 105 10.97 -25.61 -0.08
CA GLY A 105 11.14 -24.16 -0.14
C GLY A 105 10.86 -23.56 -1.51
N LYS A 106 10.28 -24.34 -2.44
CA LYS A 106 9.89 -23.85 -3.76
C LYS A 106 8.58 -23.07 -3.67
N GLU A 107 8.54 -21.89 -4.29
CA GLU A 107 7.31 -21.12 -4.43
C GLU A 107 6.29 -21.84 -5.32
N VAL A 108 5.07 -22.01 -4.81
CA VAL A 108 3.95 -22.63 -5.51
C VAL A 108 2.82 -21.65 -5.81
N GLY A 109 2.91 -20.45 -5.30
CA GLY A 109 1.96 -19.36 -5.54
C GLY A 109 2.22 -18.16 -4.67
N GLN A 110 1.48 -17.08 -4.95
CA GLN A 110 1.55 -15.83 -4.19
C GLN A 110 0.22 -15.11 -4.21
N THR A 111 -0.03 -14.32 -3.16
CA THR A 111 -1.15 -13.38 -3.07
C THR A 111 -0.58 -11.98 -2.85
N THR A 112 -1.10 -10.97 -3.55
CA THR A 112 -0.72 -9.58 -3.32
C THR A 112 -1.38 -9.05 -2.06
N ILE A 113 -0.62 -8.34 -1.23
CA ILE A 113 -1.10 -7.62 -0.06
C ILE A 113 -0.75 -6.14 -0.21
N SER A 114 -1.66 -5.24 0.16
CA SER A 114 -1.44 -3.81 0.03
C SER A 114 -2.02 -3.05 1.20
N GLY A 115 -1.46 -1.87 1.46
CA GLY A 115 -1.91 -0.92 2.45
C GLY A 115 -1.15 0.38 2.32
N LYS A 116 -1.63 1.44 2.95
CA LYS A 116 -0.93 2.72 2.95
C LYS A 116 0.24 2.69 3.92
N THR A 117 1.27 3.48 3.64
CA THR A 117 2.42 3.64 4.56
C THR A 117 1.95 3.86 6.00
N GLY A 118 2.43 3.04 6.92
CA GLY A 118 2.06 3.06 8.34
C GLY A 118 0.77 2.32 8.69
N GLU A 119 0.01 1.83 7.70
CA GLU A 119 -1.23 1.08 7.93
C GLU A 119 -0.93 -0.34 8.39
N THR A 120 -1.70 -0.81 9.37
CA THR A 120 -1.73 -2.22 9.78
C THR A 120 -2.72 -2.96 8.92
N VAL A 121 -2.23 -3.93 8.13
CA VAL A 121 -3.02 -4.69 7.16
C VAL A 121 -3.23 -6.10 7.67
N LYS A 122 -4.45 -6.62 7.50
CA LYS A 122 -4.78 -8.01 7.83
C LYS A 122 -4.13 -8.95 6.83
N VAL A 123 -3.46 -10.01 7.32
CA VAL A 123 -2.91 -11.09 6.51
C VAL A 123 -4.00 -12.12 6.26
N THR A 124 -4.42 -12.27 5.02
CA THR A 124 -5.46 -13.24 4.61
C THR A 124 -4.88 -14.14 3.52
N PRO A 125 -4.34 -15.32 3.89
CA PRO A 125 -3.79 -16.25 2.90
C PRO A 125 -4.87 -16.82 1.99
N GLU A 126 -4.63 -16.79 0.68
CA GLU A 126 -5.42 -17.43 -0.36
C GLU A 126 -4.58 -18.54 -0.98
N VAL A 127 -4.67 -19.73 -0.40
CA VAL A 127 -3.81 -20.87 -0.77
C VAL A 127 -4.16 -21.36 -2.17
N PRO A 128 -3.16 -21.62 -3.04
CA PRO A 128 -3.42 -22.19 -4.36
C PRO A 128 -4.16 -23.52 -4.31
N SER A 129 -5.00 -23.79 -5.33
CA SER A 129 -5.74 -25.03 -5.43
C SER A 129 -4.83 -26.25 -5.39
N GLY A 130 -5.21 -27.28 -4.66
CA GLY A 130 -4.42 -28.49 -4.44
C GLY A 130 -3.39 -28.41 -3.32
N TRP A 131 -3.32 -27.25 -2.65
CA TRP A 131 -2.44 -27.03 -1.52
C TRP A 131 -3.23 -26.67 -0.27
N ARG A 132 -2.67 -26.92 0.90
CA ARG A 132 -3.20 -26.51 2.21
C ARG A 132 -2.09 -25.97 3.09
N ILE A 133 -2.44 -25.13 4.03
CA ILE A 133 -1.52 -24.58 5.02
C ILE A 133 -1.00 -25.72 5.90
N VAL A 134 0.32 -25.78 6.09
CA VAL A 134 0.93 -26.71 7.06
C VAL A 134 0.45 -26.35 8.47
N PRO A 135 -0.16 -27.29 9.20
CA PRO A 135 -0.66 -27.03 10.55
C PRO A 135 0.45 -26.60 11.53
N GLY A 136 0.11 -25.74 12.48
CA GLY A 136 0.97 -25.36 13.59
C GLY A 136 2.07 -24.35 13.24
N GLN A 137 2.09 -23.77 12.02
CA GLN A 137 2.98 -22.66 11.71
C GLN A 137 2.43 -21.35 12.26
N ASP A 138 3.34 -20.43 12.60
CA ASP A 138 2.99 -19.10 13.05
C ASP A 138 2.87 -18.17 11.84
N ILE A 139 1.64 -17.79 11.49
CA ILE A 139 1.33 -16.81 10.44
C ILE A 139 0.85 -15.54 11.16
N PRO A 140 1.48 -14.39 10.93
CA PRO A 140 1.04 -13.15 11.57
C PRO A 140 -0.40 -12.81 11.12
N GLU A 141 -1.24 -12.40 12.06
CA GLU A 141 -2.62 -11.95 11.73
C GLU A 141 -2.61 -10.62 10.99
N THR A 142 -1.64 -9.77 11.30
CA THR A 142 -1.48 -8.44 10.71
C THR A 142 -0.04 -8.14 10.38
N ILE A 143 0.18 -7.20 9.46
CA ILE A 143 1.49 -6.69 9.09
C ILE A 143 1.39 -5.19 8.83
N THR A 144 2.43 -4.44 9.18
CA THR A 144 2.46 -2.99 8.97
C THR A 144 3.15 -2.67 7.65
N ALA A 145 2.48 -1.91 6.79
CA ALA A 145 3.06 -1.37 5.56
C ALA A 145 4.14 -0.34 5.90
N THR A 146 5.34 -0.52 5.36
CA THR A 146 6.45 0.42 5.53
C THR A 146 6.43 1.49 4.44
N ALA A 147 7.30 2.49 4.55
CA ALA A 147 7.46 3.53 3.54
C ALA A 147 7.97 3.00 2.17
N THR A 148 8.49 1.77 2.12
CA THR A 148 9.10 1.16 0.93
C THR A 148 8.39 -0.11 0.46
N GLY A 149 7.32 -0.52 1.11
CA GLY A 149 6.54 -1.70 0.74
C GLY A 149 5.89 -2.38 1.93
N VAL A 150 5.06 -3.39 1.67
CA VAL A 150 4.56 -4.31 2.68
C VAL A 150 5.55 -5.48 2.78
N PRO A 151 6.07 -5.80 3.97
CA PRO A 151 6.98 -6.93 4.15
C PRO A 151 6.38 -8.24 3.66
N THR A 152 7.19 -9.11 3.05
CA THR A 152 6.73 -10.41 2.55
C THR A 152 6.36 -11.33 3.71
N VAL A 153 5.20 -11.98 3.60
CA VAL A 153 4.78 -13.06 4.49
C VAL A 153 4.99 -14.38 3.77
N VAL A 154 5.76 -15.29 4.36
CA VAL A 154 5.98 -16.64 3.83
C VAL A 154 5.07 -17.62 4.55
N VAL A 155 4.24 -18.34 3.78
CA VAL A 155 3.34 -19.36 4.30
C VAL A 155 3.78 -20.72 3.75
N LYS A 156 4.10 -21.66 4.64
CA LYS A 156 4.43 -23.03 4.26
C LYS A 156 3.16 -23.79 3.94
N VAL A 157 3.16 -24.44 2.79
CA VAL A 157 2.03 -25.26 2.31
C VAL A 157 2.49 -26.67 1.99
N GLU A 158 1.56 -27.59 2.05
CA GLU A 158 1.73 -28.99 1.66
C GLU A 158 0.64 -29.39 0.69
N ARG A 159 0.85 -30.45 -0.06
CA ARG A 159 -0.15 -30.97 -0.98
C ARG A 159 -1.40 -31.39 -0.22
N SER A 160 -2.55 -30.91 -0.66
CA SER A 160 -3.82 -31.38 -0.14
C SER A 160 -4.08 -32.80 -0.61
N THR A 161 -4.47 -33.68 0.31
CA THR A 161 -4.79 -35.08 -0.01
C THR A 161 -6.21 -35.40 0.44
N ILE A 162 -6.87 -36.28 -0.28
CA ILE A 162 -8.19 -36.83 0.08
C ILE A 162 -8.01 -38.31 0.31
N THR A 163 -8.37 -38.79 1.49
CA THR A 163 -8.37 -40.21 1.82
C THR A 163 -9.77 -40.76 1.59
N VAL A 164 -9.88 -41.83 0.81
CA VAL A 164 -11.13 -42.56 0.60
C VAL A 164 -11.02 -43.95 1.24
N THR A 165 -12.11 -44.41 1.82
CA THR A 165 -12.24 -45.73 2.46
C THR A 165 -13.34 -46.52 1.79
N PRO A 166 -13.51 -47.84 2.08
CA PRO A 166 -14.61 -48.60 1.57
C PRO A 166 -16.01 -48.06 1.89
N GLU A 167 -16.09 -47.26 2.97
CA GLU A 167 -17.33 -46.61 3.45
C GLU A 167 -17.59 -45.26 2.77
N THR A 168 -16.61 -44.72 2.00
CA THR A 168 -16.78 -43.45 1.31
C THR A 168 -17.83 -43.56 0.22
N PRO A 169 -18.89 -42.73 0.26
CA PRO A 169 -19.92 -42.77 -0.79
C PRO A 169 -19.33 -42.48 -2.18
N GLU A 170 -19.81 -43.14 -3.20
CA GLU A 170 -19.31 -43.02 -4.57
C GLU A 170 -19.29 -41.55 -5.07
N LYS A 171 -20.30 -40.75 -4.69
CA LYS A 171 -20.38 -39.33 -5.03
C LYS A 171 -19.26 -38.47 -4.43
N ASP A 172 -18.62 -38.96 -3.36
CA ASP A 172 -17.55 -38.24 -2.62
C ASP A 172 -16.15 -38.71 -3.05
N ILE A 173 -16.07 -39.69 -3.94
CA ILE A 173 -14.81 -40.15 -4.56
C ILE A 173 -14.38 -39.14 -5.62
N PRO A 174 -13.15 -38.59 -5.51
CA PRO A 174 -12.65 -37.60 -6.48
C PRO A 174 -12.63 -38.16 -7.92
N THR A 175 -13.18 -37.39 -8.86
CA THR A 175 -13.17 -37.67 -10.28
C THR A 175 -12.95 -36.40 -11.08
N GLY A 176 -12.53 -36.51 -12.34
CA GLY A 176 -12.30 -35.36 -13.21
C GLY A 176 -10.98 -34.65 -12.97
N PRO A 177 -10.87 -33.37 -13.31
CA PRO A 177 -9.62 -32.60 -13.19
C PRO A 177 -9.13 -32.43 -11.76
N VAL A 178 -7.81 -32.57 -11.56
CA VAL A 178 -7.21 -32.30 -10.24
C VAL A 178 -7.09 -30.78 -9.98
N PRO A 179 -7.48 -30.28 -8.79
CA PRO A 179 -7.52 -28.85 -8.53
C PRO A 179 -6.18 -28.12 -8.69
N GLY A 180 -5.06 -28.79 -8.39
CA GLY A 180 -3.71 -28.20 -8.50
C GLY A 180 -3.11 -28.25 -9.90
N ASP A 181 -3.69 -29.05 -10.81
CA ASP A 181 -3.28 -29.14 -12.22
C ASP A 181 -4.47 -29.60 -13.07
N PRO A 182 -5.34 -28.67 -13.52
CA PRO A 182 -6.55 -29.01 -14.28
C PRO A 182 -6.29 -29.70 -15.61
N SER A 183 -5.04 -29.79 -16.08
CA SER A 183 -4.67 -30.54 -17.28
C SER A 183 -4.62 -32.06 -17.03
N LYS A 184 -4.63 -32.46 -15.74
CA LYS A 184 -4.62 -33.87 -15.32
C LYS A 184 -5.95 -34.22 -14.68
N ASN A 185 -6.34 -35.47 -14.79
CA ASN A 185 -7.48 -36.03 -14.08
C ASN A 185 -7.02 -36.92 -12.93
N TYR A 186 -7.90 -37.08 -11.93
CA TYR A 186 -7.72 -38.15 -10.95
C TYR A 186 -7.64 -39.50 -11.64
N GLU A 187 -6.73 -40.34 -11.18
CA GLU A 187 -6.66 -41.73 -11.65
C GLU A 187 -7.92 -42.48 -11.19
N LYS A 188 -8.31 -43.49 -11.97
CA LYS A 188 -9.47 -44.31 -11.63
C LYS A 188 -9.15 -45.16 -10.39
N LEU A 189 -10.02 -45.06 -9.40
CA LEU A 189 -9.91 -45.83 -8.17
C LEU A 189 -10.06 -47.34 -8.46
N GLY A 190 -9.11 -48.12 -7.99
CA GLY A 190 -9.20 -49.59 -7.97
C GLY A 190 -10.05 -50.10 -6.80
N SER A 191 -10.16 -51.41 -6.64
CA SER A 191 -10.88 -52.02 -5.51
C SER A 191 -10.18 -51.73 -4.18
N LEU A 192 -10.95 -51.22 -3.20
CA LEU A 192 -10.49 -50.97 -1.82
C LEU A 192 -10.70 -52.18 -0.90
N THR A 193 -11.39 -53.24 -1.39
CA THR A 193 -11.66 -54.44 -0.62
C THR A 193 -11.18 -55.68 -1.37
N SER A 194 -10.72 -56.68 -0.63
CA SER A 194 -10.38 -57.96 -1.15
C SER A 194 -10.92 -59.04 -0.19
N THR A 195 -11.70 -59.98 -0.72
CA THR A 195 -12.29 -61.09 0.04
C THR A 195 -11.82 -62.39 -0.57
N PRO A 196 -10.58 -62.81 -0.32
CA PRO A 196 -10.13 -64.13 -0.80
C PRO A 196 -10.97 -65.23 -0.15
N THR A 197 -11.53 -66.10 -0.98
CA THR A 197 -12.34 -67.24 -0.50
C THR A 197 -11.61 -68.53 -0.80
N ARG A 198 -11.71 -69.48 0.12
CA ARG A 198 -11.26 -70.85 -0.03
C ARG A 198 -12.47 -71.76 0.01
N THR A 199 -12.72 -72.49 -1.05
CA THR A 199 -13.73 -73.53 -1.06
C THR A 199 -13.06 -74.89 -0.73
N ILE A 200 -13.57 -75.54 0.31
CA ILE A 200 -13.10 -76.87 0.66
C ILE A 200 -14.25 -77.83 0.29
N VAL A 201 -13.99 -78.70 -0.67
CA VAL A 201 -14.92 -79.74 -1.02
C VAL A 201 -14.54 -81.02 -0.25
N VAL A 202 -15.43 -81.48 0.60
CA VAL A 202 -15.27 -82.77 1.30
C VAL A 202 -16.08 -83.79 0.61
N THR A 203 -15.41 -84.84 0.09
CA THR A 203 -16.07 -85.98 -0.56
C THR A 203 -16.15 -87.10 0.47
N ASP A 204 -17.36 -87.60 0.71
CA ASP A 204 -17.58 -88.78 1.55
C ASP A 204 -16.91 -90.01 0.97
N PRO A 205 -16.35 -90.93 1.75
CA PRO A 205 -15.76 -92.16 1.27
C PRO A 205 -16.74 -93.11 0.53
N SER A 206 -18.00 -92.84 0.60
CA SER A 206 -19.07 -93.65 -0.12
C SER A 206 -19.39 -93.08 -1.50
N GLY A 207 -18.74 -92.04 -2.03
CA GLY A 207 -18.89 -91.57 -3.43
C GLY A 207 -19.49 -90.19 -3.55
#